data_2c9347a9836aac60a8c9fe09fa26862e
#
_entry.id   2c9347a9836aac60a8c9fe09fa26862e
#
_cell.length_a   1.000
_cell.length_b   1.000
_cell.length_c   1.000
_cell.angle_alpha   90.00
_cell.angle_beta   90.00
_cell.angle_gamma   90.00
#
_symmetry.space_group_name_H-M   'P 1'
#
loop_
_entity.id
_entity.type
_entity.pdbx_description
1 polymer ?
#
loop_
_entity_poly.entity_id
_entity_poly.type
_entity_poly.pdbx_seq_one_letter_code
_entity_poly.pdbx_strand_id
1 'polypeptide(L)'
;EKERNWVKTKNHIFSREVIKCALKVGAGTIHLEKLTNIGKGNNGDIIDSKKFILRNWSYYELQTMIEYKAKMEGIKVEYVNPAYTSQTCSCCGERGEREEQAVFKCLNPYCPEYLKYINADCNSARKITKSKMFVKK
;
A
#
# COMPACT_ATOMS: atom_id res chain seq x y z
N GLU A 1 -10.93 -22.37 -9.99
CA GLU A 1 -12.11 -21.49 -10.12
C GLU A 1 -12.66 -21.01 -8.78
N LYS A 2 -12.79 -21.91 -7.80
CA LYS A 2 -13.30 -21.54 -6.46
C LYS A 2 -12.41 -20.51 -5.76
N GLU A 3 -11.10 -20.65 -5.85
CA GLU A 3 -10.14 -19.69 -5.26
C GLU A 3 -10.24 -18.32 -5.90
N ARG A 4 -10.37 -18.24 -7.22
CA ARG A 4 -10.56 -16.99 -7.95
C ARG A 4 -11.82 -16.26 -7.52
N ASN A 5 -12.92 -16.98 -7.40
CA ASN A 5 -14.19 -16.39 -7.00
C ASN A 5 -14.15 -15.92 -5.55
N TRP A 6 -13.48 -16.66 -4.67
CA TRP A 6 -13.28 -16.26 -3.27
C TRP A 6 -12.44 -14.98 -3.17
N VAL A 7 -11.32 -14.92 -3.88
CA VAL A 7 -10.45 -13.73 -3.91
C VAL A 7 -11.20 -12.53 -4.48
N LYS A 8 -11.92 -12.70 -5.57
CA LYS A 8 -12.73 -11.65 -6.17
C LYS A 8 -13.78 -11.11 -5.20
N THR A 9 -14.47 -11.99 -4.50
CA THR A 9 -15.45 -11.61 -3.47
C THR A 9 -14.80 -10.82 -2.35
N LYS A 10 -13.65 -11.27 -1.85
CA LYS A 10 -12.89 -10.56 -0.82
C LYS A 10 -12.42 -9.18 -1.29
N ASN A 11 -11.94 -9.07 -2.52
CA ASN A 11 -11.53 -7.80 -3.11
C ASN A 11 -12.71 -6.82 -3.22
N HIS A 12 -13.91 -7.31 -3.57
CA HIS A 12 -15.11 -6.48 -3.57
C HIS A 12 -15.44 -5.95 -2.18
N ILE A 13 -15.34 -6.79 -1.17
CA ILE A 13 -15.59 -6.39 0.23
C ILE A 13 -14.56 -5.35 0.68
N PHE A 14 -13.26 -5.62 0.49
CA PHE A 14 -12.19 -4.71 0.89
C PHE A 14 -12.26 -3.37 0.17
N SER A 15 -12.50 -3.37 -1.15
CA SER A 15 -12.62 -2.13 -1.90
C SER A 15 -13.81 -1.29 -1.44
N ARG A 16 -14.94 -1.92 -1.14
CA ARG A 16 -16.11 -1.24 -0.58
C ARG A 16 -15.80 -0.62 0.78
N GLU A 17 -15.11 -1.35 1.66
CA GLU A 17 -14.71 -0.84 2.98
C GLU A 17 -13.76 0.37 2.87
N VAL A 18 -12.83 0.34 1.94
CA VAL A 18 -11.92 1.46 1.68
C VAL A 18 -12.72 2.70 1.27
N ILE A 19 -13.67 2.55 0.35
CA ILE A 19 -14.50 3.68 -0.12
C ILE A 19 -15.41 4.20 0.99
N LYS A 20 -16.03 3.32 1.76
CA LYS A 20 -16.84 3.73 2.93
C LYS A 20 -16.02 4.53 3.93
N CYS A 21 -14.81 4.08 4.22
CA CYS A 21 -13.90 4.76 5.13
C CYS A 21 -13.52 6.15 4.59
N ALA A 22 -13.21 6.24 3.30
CA ALA A 22 -12.89 7.52 2.66
C ALA A 22 -14.07 8.50 2.73
N LEU A 23 -15.29 8.03 2.46
CA LEU A 23 -16.49 8.86 2.56
C LEU A 23 -16.77 9.31 3.99
N LYS A 24 -16.56 8.41 4.96
CA LYS A 24 -16.78 8.72 6.38
C LYS A 24 -15.86 9.83 6.89
N VAL A 25 -14.61 9.86 6.45
CA VAL A 25 -13.65 10.91 6.85
C VAL A 25 -13.67 12.12 5.92
N GLY A 26 -14.48 12.12 4.87
CA GLY A 26 -14.58 13.22 3.91
C GLY A 26 -13.35 13.35 3.00
N ALA A 27 -12.67 12.24 2.71
CA ALA A 27 -11.49 12.25 1.84
C ALA A 27 -11.86 12.56 0.39
N GLY A 28 -11.16 13.49 -0.24
CA GLY A 28 -11.31 13.80 -1.65
C GLY A 28 -10.39 13.02 -2.57
N THR A 29 -9.35 12.42 -2.02
CA THR A 29 -8.32 11.69 -2.78
C THR A 29 -7.86 10.48 -1.99
N ILE A 30 -7.63 9.37 -2.70
CA ILE A 30 -7.01 8.15 -2.16
C ILE A 30 -5.65 7.99 -2.83
N HIS A 31 -4.60 7.83 -2.03
CA HIS A 31 -3.26 7.53 -2.53
C HIS A 31 -3.03 6.03 -2.47
N LEU A 32 -2.64 5.45 -3.58
CA LEU A 32 -2.25 4.05 -3.69
C LEU A 32 -0.80 3.94 -4.16
N GLU A 33 -0.12 2.92 -3.67
CA GLU A 33 1.21 2.60 -4.11
C GLU A 33 1.16 1.94 -5.49
N LYS A 34 1.95 2.43 -6.45
CA LYS A 34 2.01 1.80 -7.76
C LYS A 34 2.80 0.51 -7.70
N LEU A 35 2.12 -0.61 -7.89
CA LEU A 35 2.72 -1.94 -7.88
C LEU A 35 3.29 -2.25 -9.25
N THR A 36 4.53 -1.85 -9.50
CA THR A 36 5.27 -2.20 -10.72
C THR A 36 6.34 -3.22 -10.38
N ASN A 37 6.57 -4.18 -11.28
CA ASN A 37 7.64 -5.18 -11.16
C ASN A 37 7.54 -6.07 -9.91
N ILE A 38 6.35 -6.24 -9.36
CA ILE A 38 6.14 -7.24 -8.32
C ILE A 38 6.43 -8.60 -8.95
N GLY A 39 7.59 -9.20 -8.60
CA GLY A 39 7.99 -10.53 -9.00
C GLY A 39 9.19 -10.66 -9.87
N LYS A 40 9.88 -9.60 -10.12
CA LYS A 40 11.28 -9.73 -10.47
C LYS A 40 12.05 -9.79 -9.15
N GLY A 41 12.20 -11.02 -8.65
CA GLY A 41 13.13 -11.25 -7.54
C GLY A 41 14.50 -10.72 -7.96
N ASN A 42 15.19 -10.06 -7.07
CA ASN A 42 16.50 -9.47 -7.33
C ASN A 42 17.56 -10.53 -7.74
N ASN A 43 17.25 -11.80 -7.62
CA ASN A 43 18.21 -12.90 -7.81
C ASN A 43 17.82 -13.91 -8.91
N GLY A 44 16.81 -13.63 -9.72
CA GLY A 44 16.41 -14.54 -10.78
C GLY A 44 15.84 -15.87 -10.30
N ASP A 45 15.58 -16.01 -9.01
CA ASP A 45 14.98 -17.22 -8.46
C ASP A 45 13.55 -17.38 -9.01
N ILE A 46 13.30 -18.59 -9.53
CA ILE A 46 11.97 -18.97 -9.99
C ILE A 46 11.11 -19.15 -8.75
N ILE A 47 10.52 -18.05 -8.28
CA ILE A 47 9.45 -18.10 -7.29
C ILE A 47 8.31 -18.89 -7.91
N ASP A 48 7.70 -19.79 -7.15
CA ASP A 48 6.54 -20.56 -7.57
C ASP A 48 5.59 -19.68 -8.40
N SER A 49 5.66 -19.84 -9.70
CA SER A 49 5.02 -18.97 -10.68
C SER A 49 3.51 -18.85 -10.50
N LYS A 50 2.87 -19.88 -9.96
CA LYS A 50 1.42 -19.87 -9.72
C LYS A 50 1.00 -18.97 -8.57
N LYS A 51 1.67 -19.07 -7.43
CA LYS A 51 1.41 -18.20 -6.28
C LYS A 51 1.69 -16.75 -6.61
N PHE A 52 2.72 -16.53 -7.38
CA PHE A 52 3.15 -15.23 -7.85
C PHE A 52 2.12 -14.57 -8.76
N ILE A 53 1.65 -15.28 -9.79
CA ILE A 53 0.63 -14.79 -10.72
C ILE A 53 -0.68 -14.50 -9.98
N LEU A 54 -1.11 -15.37 -9.07
CA LEU A 54 -2.31 -15.19 -8.24
C LEU A 54 -2.22 -13.95 -7.36
N ARG A 55 -1.08 -13.74 -6.72
CA ARG A 55 -0.86 -12.59 -5.83
C ARG A 55 -0.91 -11.27 -6.59
N ASN A 56 -0.20 -11.18 -7.71
CA ASN A 56 -0.18 -9.99 -8.55
C ASN A 56 -1.55 -9.67 -9.15
N TRP A 57 -2.23 -10.68 -9.65
CA TRP A 57 -3.57 -10.54 -10.19
C TRP A 57 -4.53 -10.01 -9.12
N SER A 58 -4.46 -10.55 -7.92
CA SER A 58 -5.31 -10.15 -6.80
C SER A 58 -5.10 -8.67 -6.42
N TYR A 59 -3.87 -8.22 -6.29
CA TYR A 59 -3.55 -6.83 -5.97
C TYR A 59 -3.98 -5.88 -7.09
N TYR A 60 -3.72 -6.25 -8.33
CA TYR A 60 -4.12 -5.45 -9.48
C TYR A 60 -5.64 -5.31 -9.57
N GLU A 61 -6.36 -6.40 -9.37
CA GLU A 61 -7.83 -6.42 -9.33
C GLU A 61 -8.35 -5.53 -8.21
N LEU A 62 -7.78 -5.63 -7.01
CA LEU A 62 -8.17 -4.79 -5.86
C LEU A 62 -7.98 -3.30 -6.16
N GLN A 63 -6.85 -2.92 -6.71
CA GLN A 63 -6.58 -1.52 -7.08
C GLN A 63 -7.57 -1.01 -8.14
N THR A 64 -7.86 -1.82 -9.13
CA THR A 64 -8.85 -1.50 -10.17
C THR A 64 -10.25 -1.31 -9.58
N MET A 65 -10.65 -2.16 -8.65
CA MET A 65 -11.93 -2.03 -7.95
C MET A 65 -12.03 -0.78 -7.11
N ILE A 66 -10.96 -0.43 -6.38
CA ILE A 66 -10.89 0.81 -5.60
C ILE A 66 -11.02 2.01 -6.54
N GLU A 67 -10.31 1.98 -7.66
CA GLU A 67 -10.29 3.08 -8.63
C GLU A 67 -11.69 3.36 -9.21
N TYR A 68 -12.39 2.34 -9.71
CA TYR A 68 -13.70 2.59 -10.30
C TYR A 68 -14.78 2.96 -9.26
N LYS A 69 -14.73 2.35 -8.07
CA LYS A 69 -15.66 2.68 -6.99
C LYS A 69 -15.44 4.10 -6.46
N ALA A 70 -14.17 4.51 -6.33
CA ALA A 70 -13.82 5.87 -5.95
C ALA A 70 -14.33 6.89 -6.98
N LYS A 71 -14.14 6.59 -8.26
CA LYS A 71 -14.64 7.43 -9.35
C LYS A 71 -16.16 7.60 -9.33
N MET A 72 -16.88 6.54 -9.01
CA MET A 72 -18.34 6.60 -8.87
C MET A 72 -18.79 7.52 -7.73
N GLU A 73 -18.00 7.64 -6.68
CA GLU A 73 -18.27 8.49 -5.53
C GLU A 73 -17.61 9.87 -5.62
N GLY A 74 -16.99 10.19 -6.75
CA GLY A 74 -16.31 11.47 -6.94
C GLY A 74 -14.99 11.61 -6.21
N ILE A 75 -14.39 10.51 -5.78
CA ILE A 75 -13.10 10.48 -5.10
C ILE A 75 -11.99 10.25 -6.14
N LYS A 76 -10.94 11.07 -6.10
CA LYS A 76 -9.79 10.92 -6.98
C LYS A 76 -8.84 9.86 -6.44
N VAL A 77 -8.29 9.03 -7.32
CA VAL A 77 -7.25 8.07 -6.98
C VAL A 77 -5.94 8.49 -7.63
N GLU A 78 -4.89 8.58 -6.83
CA GLU A 78 -3.55 8.92 -7.30
C GLU A 78 -2.57 7.81 -6.90
N TYR A 79 -1.65 7.49 -7.80
CA TYR A 79 -0.63 6.48 -7.58
C TYR A 79 0.69 7.16 -7.21
N VAL A 80 1.37 6.66 -6.19
CA VAL A 80 2.64 7.20 -5.71
C VAL A 80 3.76 6.17 -5.88
N ASN A 81 4.99 6.67 -5.97
CA ASN A 81 6.17 5.82 -6.09
C ASN A 81 6.40 5.06 -4.77
N PRO A 82 6.52 3.71 -4.82
CA PRO A 82 6.72 2.89 -3.62
C PRO A 82 8.12 2.98 -3.02
N ALA A 83 9.05 3.69 -3.65
CA ALA A 83 10.44 3.73 -3.22
C ALA A 83 10.59 4.17 -1.76
N TYR A 84 11.23 3.34 -0.95
CA TYR A 84 11.60 3.59 0.45
C TYR A 84 10.45 3.79 1.44
N THR A 85 9.20 3.54 1.07
CA THR A 85 8.05 3.74 1.97
C THR A 85 8.08 2.84 3.20
N SER A 86 8.68 1.65 3.10
CA SER A 86 8.75 0.68 4.20
C SER A 86 9.97 0.87 5.12
N GLN A 87 10.92 1.73 4.74
CA GLN A 87 12.21 1.89 5.43
C GLN A 87 12.41 3.26 6.05
N THR A 88 11.48 4.18 5.84
CA THR A 88 11.61 5.55 6.33
C THR A 88 10.48 5.92 7.27
N CYS A 89 10.80 6.77 8.25
CA CYS A 89 9.81 7.27 9.20
C CYS A 89 8.80 8.21 8.50
N SER A 90 7.53 8.01 8.76
CA SER A 90 6.48 8.87 8.22
C SER A 90 6.46 10.28 8.82
N CYS A 91 7.08 10.46 9.98
CA CYS A 91 7.15 11.74 10.68
C CYS A 91 8.32 12.60 10.19
N CYS A 92 9.55 12.06 10.19
CA CYS A 92 10.76 12.82 9.86
C CYS A 92 11.37 12.52 8.49
N GLY A 93 10.97 11.43 7.84
CA GLY A 93 11.51 11.03 6.54
C GLY A 93 12.87 10.34 6.58
N GLU A 94 13.49 10.22 7.75
CA GLU A 94 14.79 9.56 7.91
C GLU A 94 14.63 8.05 7.95
N ARG A 95 15.71 7.34 7.64
CA ARG A 95 15.73 5.89 7.71
C ARG A 95 15.56 5.40 9.14
N GLY A 96 14.73 4.37 9.29
CA GLY A 96 14.55 3.68 10.56
C GLY A 96 14.89 2.21 10.44
N GLU A 97 14.57 1.45 11.46
CA GLU A 97 14.84 0.03 11.56
C GLU A 97 13.55 -0.78 11.61
N ARG A 98 13.53 -1.90 10.94
CA ARG A 98 12.45 -2.88 11.04
C ARG A 98 13.00 -4.12 11.72
N GLU A 99 12.80 -4.21 13.03
CA GLU A 99 13.21 -5.39 13.82
C GLU A 99 12.39 -6.61 13.42
N GLU A 100 11.10 -6.41 13.15
CA GLU A 100 10.18 -7.43 12.65
C GLU A 100 9.42 -6.88 11.45
N GLN A 101 8.81 -7.77 10.67
CA GLN A 101 8.06 -7.36 9.48
C GLN A 101 6.93 -6.36 9.78
N ALA A 102 6.31 -6.50 10.94
CA ALA A 102 5.17 -5.65 11.34
C ALA A 102 5.58 -4.43 12.18
N VAL A 103 6.86 -4.31 12.58
CA VAL A 103 7.30 -3.29 13.53
C VAL A 103 8.36 -2.39 12.90
N PHE A 104 8.12 -1.08 12.97
CA PHE A 104 9.05 -0.04 12.54
C PHE A 104 9.49 0.81 13.74
N LYS A 105 10.75 1.22 13.73
CA LYS A 105 11.34 2.03 14.79
C LYS A 105 12.14 3.18 14.18
N CYS A 106 11.84 4.40 14.58
CA CYS A 106 12.57 5.56 14.11
C CYS A 106 13.90 5.71 14.87
N LEU A 107 15.00 5.91 14.15
CA LEU A 107 16.34 6.08 14.72
C LEU A 107 16.82 7.53 14.75
N ASN A 108 15.98 8.49 14.39
CA ASN A 108 16.35 9.90 14.41
C ASN A 108 16.08 10.52 15.78
N PRO A 109 17.14 10.93 16.53
CA PRO A 109 16.98 11.49 17.87
C PRO A 109 16.15 12.79 17.93
N TYR A 110 16.05 13.49 16.82
CA TYR A 110 15.30 14.75 16.72
C TYR A 110 13.82 14.55 16.36
N CYS A 111 13.40 13.30 16.12
CA CYS A 111 12.03 12.98 15.76
C CYS A 111 11.19 12.75 17.02
N PRO A 112 9.95 13.27 17.10
CA PRO A 112 9.04 12.96 18.21
C PRO A 112 8.73 11.46 18.34
N GLU A 113 8.89 10.70 17.25
CA GLU A 113 8.68 9.25 17.23
C GLU A 113 9.96 8.44 17.48
N TYR A 114 11.04 9.10 17.93
CA TYR A 114 12.32 8.45 18.19
C TYR A 114 12.19 7.27 19.15
N LEU A 115 12.71 6.12 18.72
CA LEU A 115 12.69 4.84 19.45
C LEU A 115 11.29 4.30 19.81
N LYS A 116 10.22 4.89 19.30
CA LYS A 116 8.87 4.34 19.48
C LYS A 116 8.62 3.23 18.48
N TYR A 117 7.93 2.19 18.91
CA TYR A 117 7.51 1.10 18.06
C TYR A 117 6.22 1.50 17.33
N ILE A 118 6.26 1.51 16.01
CA ILE A 118 5.13 1.86 15.15
C ILE A 118 4.81 0.65 14.29
N ASN A 119 3.52 0.38 14.07
CA ASN A 119 3.13 -0.62 13.09
C ASN A 119 3.68 -0.23 11.72
N ALA A 120 4.43 -1.14 11.07
CA ALA A 120 5.11 -0.86 9.81
C ALA A 120 4.14 -0.51 8.68
N ASP A 121 2.97 -1.15 8.63
CA ASP A 121 1.96 -0.86 7.61
C ASP A 121 1.34 0.51 7.82
N CYS A 122 1.06 0.90 9.05
CA CYS A 122 0.58 2.25 9.39
C CYS A 122 1.62 3.31 9.02
N ASN A 123 2.89 3.06 9.31
CA ASN A 123 3.98 3.98 8.95
C ASN A 123 4.06 4.15 7.42
N SER A 124 4.03 3.04 6.67
CA SER A 124 4.04 3.07 5.20
C SER A 124 2.82 3.79 4.64
N ALA A 125 1.64 3.54 5.16
CA ALA A 125 0.41 4.21 4.73
C ALA A 125 0.47 5.72 4.95
N ARG A 126 0.97 6.16 6.10
CA ARG A 126 1.18 7.60 6.38
C ARG A 126 2.18 8.21 5.40
N LYS A 127 3.24 7.49 5.08
CA LYS A 127 4.26 7.95 4.12
C LYS A 127 3.66 8.10 2.73
N ILE A 128 2.89 7.13 2.27
CA ILE A 128 2.19 7.16 0.99
C ILE A 128 1.24 8.36 0.91
N THR A 129 0.47 8.60 1.99
CA THR A 129 -0.45 9.74 2.06
C THR A 129 0.25 11.09 1.91
N LYS A 130 1.44 11.22 2.49
CA LYS A 130 2.24 12.45 2.44
C LYS A 130 3.09 12.57 1.18
N SER A 131 3.20 11.52 0.38
CA SER A 131 4.05 11.51 -0.80
C SER A 131 3.53 12.48 -1.86
N LYS A 132 4.44 13.24 -2.44
CA LYS A 132 4.18 14.10 -3.60
C LYS A 132 4.80 13.53 -4.88
N MET A 133 5.37 12.33 -4.79
CA MET A 133 6.02 11.65 -5.92
C MET A 133 5.00 10.82 -6.68
N PHE A 134 4.10 11.50 -7.39
CA PHE A 134 3.06 10.86 -8.18
C PHE A 134 3.64 10.16 -9.42
N VAL A 135 3.07 9.03 -9.75
CA VAL A 135 3.48 8.23 -10.90
C VAL A 135 2.27 8.05 -11.83
N LYS A 136 2.46 8.25 -13.11
CA LYS A 136 1.41 8.00 -14.10
C LYS A 136 1.11 6.49 -14.13
N LYS A 137 -0.16 6.18 -14.20
CA LYS A 137 -0.65 4.83 -14.31
C LYS A 137 -0.14 4.12 -15.57
#